data_32b37090ec0c6bb0e84898b0220e978b
#
_entry.id   32b37090ec0c6bb0e84898b0220e978b
#
_cell.length_a   1.000
_cell.length_b   1.000
_cell.length_c   1.000
_cell.angle_alpha   90.00
_cell.angle_beta   90.00
_cell.angle_gamma   90.00
#
_symmetry.space_group_name_H-M   'P 1'
#
loop_
_entity.id
_entity.type
_entity.pdbx_description
1 polymer ?
#
loop_
_entity_poly.entity_id
_entity_poly.type
_entity_poly.pdbx_seq_one_letter_code
_entity_poly.pdbx_strand_id
1 'polypeptide(L)'
;MPDKPFDLNMHTARLLMREPFFAALSRRIDKICTDSVPTAGVRVNPDSAQFELFYNPDFMGALKDEHKLGVLMHEFYHIVFEHVTTRKPEAGIRRIDNIAMDLAINGLSEMSGKLPCEAEPGPVLREGGEPMKGCLPGEGKFADLPANQTYEWYLAALEKMEEESKQNGEGSPFGEDDDFDVHEGFGEGGGNAQANEIAKERMKEAIRKAAEEADKAGSWGSVSSSMRKTIKERLATKVDWKKMLRYFVRTSQRADKRSTPRRLNKRFPKIHPGKRVRRQAKIAISID
;
A
#
# COMPACT_ATOMS: atom_id res chain seq x y z
N MET A 1 -14.44 -20.19 -25.27
CA MET A 1 -13.97 -18.82 -25.54
C MET A 1 -12.80 -18.59 -24.61
N PRO A 2 -11.68 -18.01 -25.05
CA PRO A 2 -10.61 -17.69 -24.10
C PRO A 2 -11.22 -16.75 -23.06
N ASP A 3 -11.06 -17.10 -21.79
CA ASP A 3 -11.49 -16.26 -20.67
C ASP A 3 -10.86 -14.88 -20.83
N LYS A 4 -11.71 -13.86 -20.80
CA LYS A 4 -11.20 -12.48 -20.82
C LYS A 4 -10.33 -12.30 -19.58
N PRO A 5 -9.11 -11.77 -19.72
CA PRO A 5 -8.27 -11.47 -18.59
C PRO A 5 -9.06 -10.58 -17.60
N PHE A 6 -8.80 -10.77 -16.32
CA PHE A 6 -9.43 -9.98 -15.27
C PHE A 6 -9.23 -8.48 -15.52
N ASP A 7 -10.32 -7.71 -15.53
CA ASP A 7 -10.28 -6.26 -15.68
C ASP A 7 -10.66 -5.55 -14.37
N LEU A 8 -9.67 -4.96 -13.72
CA LEU A 8 -9.84 -4.21 -12.49
C LEU A 8 -10.78 -3.01 -12.63
N ASN A 9 -10.92 -2.44 -13.84
CA ASN A 9 -11.76 -1.27 -14.08
C ASN A 9 -13.23 -1.53 -13.75
N MET A 10 -13.74 -2.72 -14.07
CA MET A 10 -15.11 -3.12 -13.71
C MET A 10 -15.32 -3.15 -12.19
N HIS A 11 -14.33 -3.63 -11.45
CA HIS A 11 -14.39 -3.69 -9.99
C HIS A 11 -14.19 -2.33 -9.36
N THR A 12 -13.38 -1.45 -9.96
CA THR A 12 -13.27 -0.04 -9.58
C THR A 12 -14.60 0.70 -9.77
N ALA A 13 -15.35 0.40 -10.84
CA ALA A 13 -16.69 0.96 -11.03
C ALA A 13 -17.67 0.50 -9.93
N ARG A 14 -17.64 -0.77 -9.52
CA ARG A 14 -18.43 -1.28 -8.38
C ARG A 14 -18.02 -0.60 -7.05
N LEU A 15 -16.72 -0.39 -6.85
CA LEU A 15 -16.19 0.37 -5.73
C LEU A 15 -16.80 1.77 -5.68
N LEU A 16 -16.90 2.45 -6.84
CA LEU A 16 -17.54 3.77 -6.98
C LEU A 16 -18.97 3.80 -6.46
N MET A 17 -19.73 2.75 -6.68
CA MET A 17 -21.13 2.68 -6.29
C MET A 17 -21.35 2.36 -4.82
N ARG A 18 -20.46 1.56 -4.21
CA ARG A 18 -20.64 1.04 -2.85
C ARG A 18 -19.76 1.74 -1.82
N GLU A 19 -18.56 2.16 -2.21
CA GLU A 19 -17.51 2.66 -1.34
C GLU A 19 -16.94 3.99 -1.86
N PRO A 20 -17.69 5.10 -1.80
CA PRO A 20 -17.30 6.39 -2.40
C PRO A 20 -15.94 6.92 -1.92
N PHE A 21 -15.59 6.74 -0.65
CA PHE A 21 -14.30 7.15 -0.12
C PHE A 21 -13.15 6.40 -0.79
N PHE A 22 -13.23 5.07 -0.86
CA PHE A 22 -12.19 4.24 -1.48
C PHE A 22 -12.16 4.43 -3.01
N ALA A 23 -13.28 4.66 -3.62
CA ALA A 23 -13.34 5.00 -5.03
C ALA A 23 -12.60 6.31 -5.35
N ALA A 24 -12.79 7.32 -4.51
CA ALA A 24 -12.09 8.59 -4.64
C ALA A 24 -10.58 8.44 -4.40
N LEU A 25 -10.18 7.62 -3.42
CA LEU A 25 -8.78 7.29 -3.15
C LEU A 25 -8.16 6.51 -4.31
N SER A 26 -8.85 5.50 -4.82
CA SER A 26 -8.42 4.63 -5.92
C SER A 26 -8.05 5.40 -7.20
N ARG A 27 -8.71 6.52 -7.49
CA ARG A 27 -8.39 7.37 -8.65
C ARG A 27 -7.02 8.04 -8.57
N ARG A 28 -6.40 8.04 -7.39
CA ARG A 28 -5.10 8.68 -7.11
C ARG A 28 -3.97 7.69 -6.94
N ILE A 29 -4.25 6.42 -7.23
CA ILE A 29 -3.32 5.31 -7.11
C ILE A 29 -3.18 4.67 -8.49
N ASP A 30 -1.95 4.53 -8.97
CA ASP A 30 -1.65 3.85 -10.22
C ASP A 30 -1.83 2.34 -10.04
N LYS A 31 -2.47 1.69 -11.01
CA LYS A 31 -2.77 0.25 -10.96
C LYS A 31 -1.94 -0.49 -11.97
N ILE A 32 -1.17 -1.46 -11.48
CA ILE A 32 -0.22 -2.23 -12.28
C ILE A 32 -0.61 -3.70 -12.23
N CYS A 33 -1.05 -4.22 -13.37
CA CYS A 33 -1.31 -5.63 -13.55
C CYS A 33 0.02 -6.36 -13.76
N THR A 34 0.31 -7.35 -12.91
CA THR A 34 1.55 -8.14 -13.00
C THR A 34 1.36 -9.51 -12.37
N ASP A 35 2.08 -10.49 -12.91
CA ASP A 35 2.22 -11.85 -12.37
C ASP A 35 3.41 -11.99 -11.41
N SER A 36 4.21 -10.91 -11.25
CA SER A 36 5.37 -10.89 -10.37
C SER A 36 5.00 -10.91 -8.89
N VAL A 37 3.76 -10.61 -8.55
CA VAL A 37 3.23 -10.72 -7.18
C VAL A 37 2.20 -11.84 -7.12
N PRO A 38 2.13 -12.63 -6.03
CA PRO A 38 1.18 -13.73 -5.93
C PRO A 38 -0.27 -13.23 -5.73
N THR A 39 -0.47 -12.08 -5.10
CA THR A 39 -1.76 -11.54 -4.68
C THR A 39 -1.97 -10.10 -5.20
N ALA A 40 -1.96 -9.16 -4.30
CA ALA A 40 -1.98 -7.72 -4.54
C ALA A 40 -1.06 -7.04 -3.52
N GLY A 41 -0.75 -5.78 -3.71
CA GLY A 41 0.05 -5.00 -2.77
C GLY A 41 0.16 -3.56 -3.18
N VAL A 42 0.37 -2.67 -2.22
CA VAL A 42 0.59 -1.24 -2.47
C VAL A 42 2.00 -0.83 -2.09
N ARG A 43 2.59 0.06 -2.85
CA ARG A 43 3.88 0.66 -2.51
C ARG A 43 3.94 2.14 -2.90
N VAL A 44 4.99 2.78 -2.45
CA VAL A 44 5.41 4.10 -2.94
C VAL A 44 6.49 3.92 -3.97
N ASN A 45 6.28 4.43 -5.18
CA ASN A 45 7.30 4.47 -6.20
C ASN A 45 8.47 5.37 -5.75
N PRO A 46 9.71 4.86 -5.66
CA PRO A 46 10.83 5.62 -5.12
C PRO A 46 11.26 6.82 -5.98
N ASP A 47 10.97 6.79 -7.27
CA ASP A 47 11.37 7.84 -8.21
C ASP A 47 10.33 8.96 -8.31
N SER A 48 9.05 8.59 -8.36
CA SER A 48 7.94 9.52 -8.54
C SER A 48 7.24 9.91 -7.24
N ALA A 49 7.44 9.16 -6.16
CA ALA A 49 6.67 9.23 -4.91
C ALA A 49 5.15 9.08 -5.14
N GLN A 50 4.77 8.36 -6.19
CA GLN A 50 3.38 8.02 -6.50
C GLN A 50 3.02 6.69 -5.82
N PHE A 51 1.75 6.52 -5.45
CA PHE A 51 1.25 5.24 -4.95
C PHE A 51 0.93 4.32 -6.11
N GLU A 52 1.38 3.09 -6.01
CA GLU A 52 1.15 2.02 -6.98
C GLU A 52 0.47 0.85 -6.28
N LEU A 53 -0.61 0.35 -6.89
CA LEU A 53 -1.28 -0.89 -6.53
C LEU A 53 -0.90 -1.94 -7.56
N PHE A 54 -0.16 -2.95 -7.15
CA PHE A 54 0.11 -4.15 -7.94
C PHE A 54 -0.97 -5.18 -7.68
N TYR A 55 -1.36 -5.91 -8.71
CA TYR A 55 -2.30 -7.01 -8.54
C TYR A 55 -2.04 -8.13 -9.55
N ASN A 56 -2.15 -9.36 -9.06
CA ASN A 56 -2.12 -10.54 -9.91
C ASN A 56 -3.51 -10.77 -10.52
N PRO A 57 -3.64 -10.81 -11.87
CA PRO A 57 -4.93 -10.97 -12.51
C PRO A 57 -5.57 -12.35 -12.27
N ASP A 58 -4.78 -13.40 -12.13
CA ASP A 58 -5.28 -14.75 -11.90
C ASP A 58 -5.82 -14.88 -10.47
N PHE A 59 -5.08 -14.36 -9.48
CA PHE A 59 -5.54 -14.29 -8.10
C PHE A 59 -6.86 -13.50 -8.01
N MET A 60 -6.86 -12.26 -8.51
CA MET A 60 -8.04 -11.42 -8.48
C MET A 60 -9.21 -12.01 -9.27
N GLY A 61 -8.92 -12.66 -10.40
CA GLY A 61 -9.93 -13.31 -11.25
C GLY A 61 -10.65 -14.46 -10.52
N ALA A 62 -9.91 -15.24 -9.75
CA ALA A 62 -10.43 -16.41 -9.04
C ALA A 62 -11.31 -16.06 -7.83
N LEU A 63 -11.09 -14.88 -7.20
CA LEU A 63 -11.85 -14.46 -6.02
C LEU A 63 -13.33 -14.17 -6.34
N LYS A 64 -14.20 -14.31 -5.33
CA LYS A 64 -15.56 -13.78 -5.37
C LYS A 64 -15.57 -12.27 -5.45
N ASP A 65 -16.60 -11.66 -6.01
CA ASP A 65 -16.70 -10.21 -6.18
C ASP A 65 -16.60 -9.43 -4.86
N GLU A 66 -17.12 -10.00 -3.77
CA GLU A 66 -17.02 -9.39 -2.43
C GLU A 66 -15.59 -9.44 -1.90
N HIS A 67 -14.89 -10.56 -2.11
CA HIS A 67 -13.49 -10.69 -1.74
C HIS A 67 -12.58 -9.81 -2.58
N LYS A 68 -12.87 -9.63 -3.89
CA LYS A 68 -12.16 -8.65 -4.73
C LYS A 68 -12.26 -7.24 -4.16
N LEU A 69 -13.46 -6.86 -3.72
CA LEU A 69 -13.70 -5.57 -3.08
C LEU A 69 -12.94 -5.48 -1.76
N GLY A 70 -12.98 -6.54 -0.96
CA GLY A 70 -12.26 -6.63 0.31
C GLY A 70 -10.76 -6.48 0.15
N VAL A 71 -10.14 -7.17 -0.81
CA VAL A 71 -8.71 -7.04 -1.12
C VAL A 71 -8.36 -5.60 -1.51
N LEU A 72 -9.14 -4.97 -2.39
CA LEU A 72 -8.91 -3.57 -2.77
C LEU A 72 -9.01 -2.62 -1.57
N MET A 73 -9.99 -2.83 -0.70
CA MET A 73 -10.14 -2.02 0.51
C MET A 73 -8.97 -2.24 1.48
N HIS A 74 -8.52 -3.47 1.63
CA HIS A 74 -7.37 -3.85 2.44
C HIS A 74 -6.12 -3.07 2.00
N GLU A 75 -5.79 -3.11 0.70
CA GLU A 75 -4.66 -2.38 0.14
C GLU A 75 -4.77 -0.86 0.37
N PHE A 76 -5.95 -0.32 0.21
CA PHE A 76 -6.18 1.11 0.46
C PHE A 76 -6.08 1.49 1.93
N TYR A 77 -6.42 0.58 2.84
CA TYR A 77 -6.21 0.81 4.27
C TYR A 77 -4.73 0.84 4.65
N HIS A 78 -3.83 0.08 3.98
CA HIS A 78 -2.40 0.23 4.17
C HIS A 78 -1.94 1.67 3.88
N ILE A 79 -2.53 2.32 2.87
CA ILE A 79 -2.26 3.73 2.58
C ILE A 79 -2.86 4.63 3.67
N VAL A 80 -4.13 4.42 4.05
CA VAL A 80 -4.83 5.22 5.06
C VAL A 80 -4.15 5.14 6.43
N PHE A 81 -3.62 3.98 6.79
CA PHE A 81 -2.92 3.76 8.05
C PHE A 81 -1.43 4.12 8.01
N GLU A 82 -0.96 4.62 6.86
CA GLU A 82 0.43 5.03 6.69
C GLU A 82 1.45 3.87 6.78
N HIS A 83 1.03 2.62 6.59
CA HIS A 83 1.89 1.44 6.66
C HIS A 83 3.01 1.49 5.61
N VAL A 84 2.74 2.07 4.44
CA VAL A 84 3.70 2.22 3.33
C VAL A 84 4.64 3.42 3.48
N THR A 85 4.46 4.24 4.52
CA THR A 85 5.22 5.50 4.69
C THR A 85 5.72 5.70 6.12
N THR A 86 4.88 6.26 7.00
CA THR A 86 5.29 6.74 8.33
C THR A 86 5.52 5.61 9.32
N ARG A 87 4.73 4.54 9.22
CA ARG A 87 4.79 3.38 10.12
C ARG A 87 5.74 2.29 9.64
N LYS A 88 6.36 2.48 8.48
CA LYS A 88 7.38 1.58 7.97
C LYS A 88 8.63 1.66 8.86
N PRO A 89 9.10 0.54 9.46
CA PRO A 89 10.35 0.52 10.21
C PRO A 89 11.55 0.91 9.32
N GLU A 90 12.52 1.63 9.87
CA GLU A 90 13.74 2.05 9.13
C GLU A 90 14.57 0.85 8.66
N ALA A 91 14.58 -0.23 9.43
CA ALA A 91 15.29 -1.47 9.11
C ALA A 91 14.59 -2.34 8.04
N GLY A 92 13.46 -1.88 7.51
CA GLY A 92 12.59 -2.67 6.64
C GLY A 92 11.45 -3.32 7.41
N ILE A 93 10.45 -3.80 6.70
CA ILE A 93 9.28 -4.47 7.28
C ILE A 93 9.66 -5.93 7.54
N ARG A 94 9.64 -6.34 8.82
CA ARG A 94 9.76 -7.74 9.20
C ARG A 94 8.42 -8.43 8.91
N ARG A 95 8.43 -9.74 8.78
CA ARG A 95 7.21 -10.53 8.60
C ARG A 95 6.17 -10.27 9.70
N ILE A 96 6.61 -10.23 10.93
CA ILE A 96 5.74 -9.95 12.08
C ILE A 96 5.09 -8.56 12.01
N ASP A 97 5.81 -7.57 11.45
CA ASP A 97 5.25 -6.23 11.21
C ASP A 97 4.14 -6.30 10.17
N ASN A 98 4.33 -7.11 9.10
CA ASN A 98 3.33 -7.31 8.06
C ASN A 98 2.06 -7.93 8.61
N ILE A 99 2.18 -9.06 9.31
CA ILE A 99 1.05 -9.74 9.95
C ILE A 99 0.32 -8.79 10.90
N ALA A 100 1.03 -7.99 11.69
CA ALA A 100 0.42 -7.02 12.60
C ALA A 100 -0.35 -5.91 11.86
N MET A 101 0.16 -5.46 10.71
CA MET A 101 -0.52 -4.48 9.85
C MET A 101 -1.80 -5.05 9.26
N ASP A 102 -1.75 -6.31 8.79
CA ASP A 102 -2.90 -7.02 8.24
C ASP A 102 -3.98 -7.26 9.29
N LEU A 103 -3.60 -7.75 10.48
CA LEU A 103 -4.53 -7.92 11.58
C LEU A 103 -5.23 -6.61 11.97
N ALA A 104 -4.51 -5.49 11.94
CA ALA A 104 -5.08 -4.18 12.25
C ALA A 104 -6.11 -3.71 11.21
N ILE A 105 -5.93 -4.08 9.95
CA ILE A 105 -6.88 -3.79 8.87
C ILE A 105 -8.03 -4.79 8.89
N ASN A 106 -7.70 -6.08 8.91
CA ASN A 106 -8.68 -7.16 8.78
C ASN A 106 -9.58 -7.27 10.01
N GLY A 107 -9.11 -6.79 11.16
CA GLY A 107 -9.88 -6.69 12.40
C GLY A 107 -10.90 -5.55 12.42
N LEU A 108 -10.96 -4.69 11.41
CA LEU A 108 -11.96 -3.64 11.33
C LEU A 108 -13.35 -4.21 11.07
N SER A 109 -14.36 -3.63 11.72
CA SER A 109 -15.76 -4.06 11.56
C SER A 109 -16.23 -3.99 10.10
N GLU A 110 -15.75 -3.02 9.35
CA GLU A 110 -16.05 -2.82 7.93
C GLU A 110 -15.38 -3.83 7.00
N MET A 111 -14.39 -4.58 7.46
CA MET A 111 -13.71 -5.65 6.72
C MET A 111 -14.33 -7.02 6.96
N SER A 112 -15.23 -7.14 7.95
CA SER A 112 -15.87 -8.40 8.30
C SER A 112 -16.59 -9.04 7.10
N GLY A 113 -16.28 -10.31 6.81
CA GLY A 113 -16.84 -11.07 5.69
C GLY A 113 -16.39 -10.63 4.30
N LYS A 114 -15.44 -9.72 4.19
CA LYS A 114 -14.94 -9.22 2.89
C LYS A 114 -13.64 -9.90 2.42
N LEU A 115 -13.03 -10.70 3.26
CA LEU A 115 -11.80 -11.44 2.92
C LEU A 115 -12.05 -12.95 3.06
N PRO A 116 -11.29 -13.78 2.33
CA PRO A 116 -11.30 -15.22 2.58
C PRO A 116 -10.95 -15.53 4.03
N CYS A 117 -11.72 -16.39 4.66
CA CYS A 117 -11.61 -16.76 6.07
C CYS A 117 -11.65 -18.30 6.25
N GLU A 118 -11.54 -18.80 7.48
CA GLU A 118 -11.60 -20.24 7.74
C GLU A 118 -12.92 -20.87 7.32
N ALA A 119 -14.03 -20.17 7.52
CA ALA A 119 -15.37 -20.67 7.16
C ALA A 119 -15.61 -20.57 5.64
N GLU A 120 -14.97 -19.64 4.95
CA GLU A 120 -15.10 -19.41 3.53
C GLU A 120 -13.72 -19.15 2.91
N PRO A 121 -12.89 -20.19 2.73
CA PRO A 121 -11.54 -20.03 2.22
C PRO A 121 -11.55 -19.58 0.75
N GLY A 122 -10.47 -18.90 0.34
CA GLY A 122 -10.28 -18.47 -1.04
C GLY A 122 -10.11 -19.66 -2.00
N PRO A 123 -10.41 -19.46 -3.29
CA PRO A 123 -10.26 -20.49 -4.30
C PRO A 123 -8.80 -20.72 -4.73
N VAL A 124 -7.92 -19.80 -4.39
CA VAL A 124 -6.50 -19.88 -4.74
C VAL A 124 -5.78 -20.71 -3.69
N LEU A 125 -5.00 -21.68 -4.16
CA LEU A 125 -4.21 -22.55 -3.31
C LEU A 125 -2.78 -22.01 -3.19
N ARG A 126 -2.21 -22.13 -2.00
CA ARG A 126 -0.78 -21.90 -1.73
C ARG A 126 0.07 -23.06 -2.29
N GLU A 127 1.39 -22.91 -2.32
CA GLU A 127 2.30 -23.97 -2.77
C GLU A 127 2.11 -25.30 -2.03
N GLY A 128 1.67 -25.28 -0.77
CA GLY A 128 1.31 -26.48 0.01
C GLY A 128 -0.04 -27.11 -0.30
N GLY A 129 -0.82 -26.53 -1.23
CA GLY A 129 -2.17 -27.00 -1.58
C GLY A 129 -3.28 -26.56 -0.60
N GLU A 130 -2.96 -25.76 0.40
CA GLU A 130 -3.95 -25.18 1.30
C GLU A 130 -4.59 -23.92 0.70
N PRO A 131 -5.92 -23.72 0.90
CA PRO A 131 -6.58 -22.52 0.41
C PRO A 131 -6.06 -21.27 1.10
N MET A 132 -5.89 -20.19 0.33
CA MET A 132 -5.50 -18.89 0.83
C MET A 132 -6.58 -18.33 1.77
N LYS A 133 -6.13 -17.85 2.93
CA LYS A 133 -6.98 -17.20 3.95
C LYS A 133 -6.33 -15.88 4.36
N GLY A 134 -7.15 -14.90 4.71
CA GLY A 134 -6.67 -13.67 5.33
C GLY A 134 -6.14 -13.90 6.75
N CYS A 135 -5.19 -13.09 7.19
CA CYS A 135 -4.84 -12.98 8.60
C CYS A 135 -5.99 -12.28 9.35
N LEU A 136 -6.82 -13.01 10.05
CA LEU A 136 -8.01 -12.49 10.72
C LEU A 136 -7.90 -12.67 12.24
N PRO A 137 -8.10 -11.60 13.05
CA PRO A 137 -8.22 -11.76 14.49
C PRO A 137 -9.42 -12.66 14.83
N GLY A 138 -9.25 -13.56 15.80
CA GLY A 138 -10.27 -14.51 16.19
C GLY A 138 -10.28 -15.80 15.37
N GLU A 139 -9.35 -16.00 14.42
CA GLU A 139 -9.26 -17.21 13.60
C GLU A 139 -7.86 -17.85 13.65
N GLY A 140 -7.82 -19.17 13.53
CA GLY A 140 -6.59 -19.96 13.44
C GLY A 140 -5.58 -19.65 14.54
N LYS A 141 -4.36 -19.29 14.14
CA LYS A 141 -3.27 -18.90 15.07
C LYS A 141 -3.57 -17.60 15.83
N PHE A 142 -4.50 -16.79 15.35
CA PHE A 142 -4.87 -15.50 15.91
C PHE A 142 -6.21 -15.55 16.67
N ALA A 143 -6.70 -16.78 17.02
CA ALA A 143 -7.97 -17.00 17.67
C ALA A 143 -8.15 -16.22 18.99
N ASP A 144 -7.06 -16.05 19.74
CA ASP A 144 -7.07 -15.33 21.02
C ASP A 144 -6.87 -13.81 20.88
N LEU A 145 -6.66 -13.32 19.67
CA LEU A 145 -6.46 -11.89 19.42
C LEU A 145 -7.81 -11.20 19.18
N PRO A 146 -8.13 -10.14 19.95
CA PRO A 146 -9.35 -9.39 19.77
C PRO A 146 -9.31 -8.54 18.48
N ALA A 147 -10.46 -8.33 17.85
CA ALA A 147 -10.62 -7.44 16.72
C ALA A 147 -10.49 -5.95 17.11
N ASN A 148 -10.40 -5.07 16.12
CA ASN A 148 -10.36 -3.61 16.28
C ASN A 148 -9.21 -3.08 17.15
N GLN A 149 -8.06 -3.72 17.12
CA GLN A 149 -6.84 -3.20 17.77
C GLN A 149 -5.96 -2.45 16.77
N THR A 150 -4.99 -1.67 17.29
CA THR A 150 -4.04 -0.94 16.47
C THR A 150 -2.89 -1.85 16.01
N TYR A 151 -2.17 -1.46 14.98
CA TYR A 151 -0.96 -2.13 14.52
C TYR A 151 0.05 -2.34 15.66
N GLU A 152 0.30 -1.31 16.48
CA GLU A 152 1.26 -1.36 17.58
C GLU A 152 0.84 -2.37 18.66
N TRP A 153 -0.47 -2.48 18.89
CA TRP A 153 -1.00 -3.46 19.83
C TRP A 153 -0.80 -4.89 19.33
N TYR A 154 -1.16 -5.16 18.05
CA TYR A 154 -0.96 -6.48 17.46
C TYR A 154 0.53 -6.83 17.39
N LEU A 155 1.39 -5.89 17.02
CA LEU A 155 2.83 -6.13 16.99
C LEU A 155 3.36 -6.59 18.34
N ALA A 156 3.01 -5.90 19.42
CA ALA A 156 3.42 -6.28 20.77
C ALA A 156 2.86 -7.65 21.19
N ALA A 157 1.63 -7.98 20.80
CA ALA A 157 1.04 -9.30 21.08
C ALA A 157 1.76 -10.42 20.33
N LEU A 158 2.06 -10.21 19.04
CA LEU A 158 2.78 -11.19 18.22
C LEU A 158 4.23 -11.36 18.66
N GLU A 159 4.94 -10.29 19.01
CA GLU A 159 6.30 -10.38 19.59
C GLU A 159 6.32 -11.21 20.87
N LYS A 160 5.31 -11.05 21.73
CA LYS A 160 5.17 -11.87 22.93
C LYS A 160 4.94 -13.36 22.59
N MET A 161 4.07 -13.67 21.62
CA MET A 161 3.84 -15.05 21.17
C MET A 161 5.14 -15.68 20.61
N GLU A 162 5.93 -14.90 19.86
CA GLU A 162 7.21 -15.36 19.34
C GLU A 162 8.25 -15.61 20.44
N GLU A 163 8.28 -14.77 21.48
CA GLU A 163 9.16 -14.95 22.65
C GLU A 163 8.77 -16.19 23.46
N GLU A 164 7.47 -16.42 23.70
CA GLU A 164 6.96 -17.59 24.40
C GLU A 164 7.29 -18.89 23.65
N SER A 165 7.15 -18.90 22.33
CA SER A 165 7.52 -20.04 21.49
C SER A 165 9.01 -20.35 21.55
N LYS A 166 9.86 -19.32 21.47
CA LYS A 166 11.31 -19.47 21.63
C LYS A 166 11.73 -20.02 23.00
N GLN A 167 11.05 -19.60 24.08
CA GLN A 167 11.30 -20.11 25.44
C GLN A 167 10.92 -21.60 25.58
N ASN A 168 9.88 -22.03 24.85
CA ASN A 168 9.45 -23.42 24.81
C ASN A 168 10.32 -24.31 23.89
N GLY A 169 11.34 -23.74 23.23
CA GLY A 169 12.21 -24.47 22.30
C GLY A 169 11.58 -24.75 20.95
N GLU A 170 10.47 -24.09 20.65
CA GLU A 170 9.78 -24.15 19.38
C GLU A 170 10.34 -23.07 18.43
N GLY A 171 10.19 -23.27 17.13
CA GLY A 171 10.52 -22.26 16.13
C GLY A 171 9.55 -21.07 16.16
N SER A 172 9.73 -20.09 15.26
CA SER A 172 8.74 -19.02 15.11
C SER A 172 7.35 -19.61 14.83
N PRO A 173 6.29 -19.20 15.55
CA PRO A 173 4.94 -19.66 15.29
C PRO A 173 4.40 -19.14 13.95
N PHE A 174 5.07 -18.16 13.35
CA PHE A 174 4.69 -17.52 12.09
C PHE A 174 5.52 -18.07 10.94
N GLY A 175 4.97 -19.03 10.19
CA GLY A 175 5.58 -19.66 9.01
C GLY A 175 5.35 -18.86 7.72
N GLU A 176 5.98 -19.29 6.61
CA GLU A 176 5.82 -18.63 5.30
C GLU A 176 4.38 -18.65 4.78
N ASP A 177 3.55 -19.50 5.35
CA ASP A 177 2.15 -19.66 4.98
C ASP A 177 1.18 -18.70 5.68
N ASP A 178 1.66 -17.83 6.57
CA ASP A 178 0.79 -16.94 7.34
C ASP A 178 0.53 -15.59 6.67
N ASP A 179 1.27 -15.24 5.60
CA ASP A 179 1.08 -14.01 4.87
C ASP A 179 -0.05 -14.17 3.83
N PHE A 180 -1.13 -13.45 4.01
CA PHE A 180 -2.16 -13.31 2.97
C PHE A 180 -1.66 -12.44 1.84
N ASP A 181 -0.85 -11.45 2.20
CA ASP A 181 -0.33 -10.46 1.30
C ASP A 181 1.19 -10.43 1.39
N VAL A 182 1.83 -10.64 0.26
CA VAL A 182 3.29 -10.53 0.17
C VAL A 182 3.58 -9.09 -0.18
N HIS A 183 3.82 -8.29 0.82
CA HIS A 183 4.31 -6.93 0.65
C HIS A 183 5.78 -6.90 0.17
N GLU A 184 6.13 -7.78 -0.78
CA GLU A 184 7.39 -7.69 -1.51
C GLU A 184 7.42 -6.35 -2.24
N GLY A 185 8.43 -5.56 -1.95
CA GLY A 185 8.55 -4.18 -2.43
C GLY A 185 8.25 -3.11 -1.39
N PHE A 186 7.62 -3.43 -0.26
CA PHE A 186 7.62 -2.53 0.90
C PHE A 186 9.02 -2.34 1.48
N GLY A 187 9.93 -3.33 1.31
CA GLY A 187 11.28 -3.35 1.88
C GLY A 187 12.39 -2.80 0.99
N GLU A 188 12.28 -2.90 -0.32
CA GLU A 188 13.36 -2.55 -1.26
C GLU A 188 13.54 -1.06 -1.53
N GLY A 189 12.69 -0.23 -0.99
CA GLY A 189 12.87 1.21 -1.05
C GLY A 189 13.79 1.72 0.04
N GLY A 190 15.11 1.56 -0.10
CA GLY A 190 16.08 2.53 0.39
C GLY A 190 15.82 3.87 -0.27
N GLY A 191 14.55 4.27 -0.32
CA GLY A 191 14.06 5.50 -0.91
C GLY A 191 14.67 6.65 -0.14
N ASN A 192 15.28 7.57 -0.87
CA ASN A 192 15.70 8.87 -0.41
C ASN A 192 14.67 9.40 0.59
N ALA A 193 15.08 9.71 1.82
CA ALA A 193 14.20 10.23 2.88
C ALA A 193 13.27 11.36 2.40
N GLN A 194 13.70 12.11 1.38
CA GLN A 194 12.90 13.12 0.71
C GLN A 194 11.73 12.54 -0.12
N ALA A 195 11.90 11.38 -0.77
CA ALA A 195 10.81 10.74 -1.51
C ALA A 195 9.71 10.27 -0.54
N ASN A 196 10.11 9.73 0.61
CA ASN A 196 9.17 9.31 1.66
C ASN A 196 8.39 10.51 2.24
N GLU A 197 9.05 11.64 2.51
CA GLU A 197 8.36 12.84 3.01
C GLU A 197 7.32 13.36 2.02
N ILE A 198 7.60 13.28 0.74
CA ILE A 198 6.67 13.71 -0.30
C ILE A 198 5.52 12.72 -0.47
N ALA A 199 5.84 11.42 -0.42
CA ALA A 199 4.80 10.40 -0.43
C ALA A 199 3.82 10.61 0.73
N LYS A 200 4.31 10.94 1.94
CA LYS A 200 3.47 11.30 3.08
C LYS A 200 2.55 12.50 2.80
N GLU A 201 3.07 13.57 2.24
CA GLU A 201 2.27 14.75 1.94
C GLU A 201 1.26 14.49 0.81
N ARG A 202 1.65 13.74 -0.23
CA ARG A 202 0.74 13.29 -1.31
C ARG A 202 -0.37 12.40 -0.77
N MET A 203 -0.02 11.51 0.15
CA MET A 203 -0.97 10.62 0.79
C MET A 203 -2.01 11.41 1.57
N LYS A 204 -1.58 12.32 2.44
CA LYS A 204 -2.49 13.20 3.18
C LYS A 204 -3.42 13.95 2.25
N GLU A 205 -2.88 14.50 1.16
CA GLU A 205 -3.68 15.21 0.17
C GLU A 205 -4.66 14.28 -0.56
N ALA A 206 -4.23 13.07 -0.92
CA ALA A 206 -5.09 12.07 -1.57
C ALA A 206 -6.24 11.64 -0.64
N ILE A 207 -5.94 11.36 0.63
CA ILE A 207 -6.94 10.99 1.64
C ILE A 207 -7.87 12.18 1.92
N ARG A 208 -7.34 13.40 2.02
CA ARG A 208 -8.14 14.62 2.22
C ARG A 208 -9.15 14.81 1.10
N LYS A 209 -8.71 14.74 -0.16
CA LYS A 209 -9.60 14.85 -1.31
C LYS A 209 -10.63 13.73 -1.37
N ALA A 210 -10.24 12.50 -1.03
CA ALA A 210 -11.17 11.38 -0.95
C ALA A 210 -12.24 11.61 0.14
N ALA A 211 -11.84 12.12 1.31
CA ALA A 211 -12.76 12.47 2.38
C ALA A 211 -13.72 13.61 2.00
N GLU A 212 -13.22 14.66 1.34
CA GLU A 212 -14.04 15.77 0.83
C GLU A 212 -15.06 15.30 -0.23
N GLU A 213 -14.66 14.41 -1.12
CA GLU A 213 -15.55 13.83 -2.14
C GLU A 213 -16.61 12.94 -1.50
N ALA A 214 -16.24 12.12 -0.48
CA ALA A 214 -17.19 11.30 0.26
C ALA A 214 -18.18 12.15 1.06
N ASP A 215 -17.73 13.23 1.70
CA ASP A 215 -18.60 14.19 2.38
C ASP A 215 -19.57 14.87 1.41
N LYS A 216 -19.10 15.29 0.23
CA LYS A 216 -19.96 15.89 -0.84
C LYS A 216 -20.98 14.89 -1.38
N ALA A 217 -20.59 13.61 -1.51
CA ALA A 217 -21.49 12.55 -1.93
C ALA A 217 -22.52 12.16 -0.83
N GLY A 218 -22.34 12.65 0.39
CA GLY A 218 -23.16 12.28 1.53
C GLY A 218 -22.98 10.85 2.00
N SER A 219 -21.96 10.15 1.50
CA SER A 219 -21.70 8.73 1.81
C SER A 219 -20.21 8.43 1.82
N TRP A 220 -19.80 7.69 2.85
CA TRP A 220 -18.45 7.13 2.99
C TRP A 220 -18.41 5.62 2.70
N GLY A 221 -19.51 5.05 2.24
CA GLY A 221 -19.65 3.61 2.07
C GLY A 221 -19.68 2.89 3.42
N SER A 222 -18.97 1.79 3.54
CA SER A 222 -18.90 0.98 4.77
C SER A 222 -17.96 1.56 5.84
N VAL A 223 -17.21 2.63 5.56
CA VAL A 223 -16.29 3.24 6.54
C VAL A 223 -17.04 3.65 7.79
N SER A 224 -16.64 3.11 8.95
CA SER A 224 -17.29 3.34 10.23
C SER A 224 -17.18 4.80 10.69
N SER A 225 -18.09 5.24 11.55
CA SER A 225 -18.07 6.62 12.08
C SER A 225 -16.83 6.92 12.91
N SER A 226 -16.32 5.92 13.63
CA SER A 226 -15.06 6.02 14.37
C SER A 226 -13.87 6.19 13.42
N MET A 227 -13.82 5.42 12.33
CA MET A 227 -12.78 5.53 11.33
C MET A 227 -12.81 6.88 10.59
N ARG A 228 -14.01 7.37 10.22
CA ARG A 228 -14.16 8.72 9.64
C ARG A 228 -13.60 9.80 10.55
N LYS A 229 -13.88 9.71 11.85
CA LYS A 229 -13.34 10.63 12.85
C LYS A 229 -11.81 10.56 12.89
N THR A 230 -11.25 9.37 12.97
CA THR A 230 -9.80 9.15 12.97
C THR A 230 -9.14 9.72 11.71
N ILE A 231 -9.71 9.47 10.53
CA ILE A 231 -9.22 10.03 9.26
C ILE A 231 -9.24 11.56 9.31
N LYS A 232 -10.35 12.17 9.72
CA LYS A 232 -10.49 13.63 9.80
C LYS A 232 -9.52 14.26 10.81
N GLU A 233 -9.30 13.65 11.96
CA GLU A 233 -8.34 14.10 12.97
C GLU A 233 -6.90 14.07 12.44
N ARG A 234 -6.51 13.00 11.72
CA ARG A 234 -5.19 12.92 11.08
C ARG A 234 -5.00 13.97 9.99
N LEU A 235 -6.06 14.29 9.24
CA LEU A 235 -6.04 15.31 8.18
C LEU A 235 -6.05 16.75 8.72
N ALA A 236 -6.46 17.00 9.95
CA ALA A 236 -6.45 18.33 10.56
C ALA A 236 -5.04 18.93 10.71
N THR A 237 -3.99 18.10 10.57
CA THR A 237 -2.61 18.58 10.55
C THR A 237 -2.32 19.26 9.20
N LYS A 238 -1.85 20.50 9.21
CA LYS A 238 -1.58 21.30 7.99
C LYS A 238 -0.54 20.62 7.09
N VAL A 239 -0.89 20.46 5.80
CA VAL A 239 0.04 20.01 4.76
C VAL A 239 1.18 21.04 4.61
N ASP A 240 2.44 20.60 4.65
CA ASP A 240 3.59 21.48 4.38
C ASP A 240 3.76 21.70 2.87
N TRP A 241 2.98 22.62 2.33
CA TRP A 241 3.00 22.99 0.92
C TRP A 241 4.39 23.43 0.44
N LYS A 242 5.27 23.96 1.34
CA LYS A 242 6.62 24.38 0.99
C LYS A 242 7.51 23.18 0.66
N LYS A 243 7.34 22.07 1.40
CA LYS A 243 8.04 20.81 1.09
C LYS A 243 7.54 20.25 -0.24
N MET A 244 6.24 20.23 -0.48
CA MET A 244 5.66 19.78 -1.74
C MET A 244 6.14 20.60 -2.93
N LEU A 245 6.15 21.92 -2.82
CA LEU A 245 6.64 22.80 -3.89
C LEU A 245 8.13 22.59 -4.20
N ARG A 246 8.98 22.47 -3.16
CA ARG A 246 10.42 22.19 -3.38
C ARG A 246 10.63 20.89 -4.17
N TYR A 247 9.87 19.89 -3.88
CA TYR A 247 9.97 18.62 -4.61
C TYR A 247 9.46 18.74 -6.02
N PHE A 248 8.30 19.33 -6.23
CA PHE A 248 7.75 19.57 -7.56
C PHE A 248 8.75 20.30 -8.45
N VAL A 249 9.35 21.36 -7.92
CA VAL A 249 10.43 22.10 -8.61
C VAL A 249 11.60 21.17 -8.94
N ARG A 250 12.00 20.30 -8.01
CA ARG A 250 13.14 19.40 -8.17
C ARG A 250 12.88 18.28 -9.18
N THR A 251 11.68 17.68 -9.15
CA THR A 251 11.29 16.60 -10.07
C THR A 251 10.91 17.10 -11.45
N SER A 252 10.36 18.31 -11.54
CA SER A 252 10.04 18.97 -12.82
C SER A 252 11.30 19.48 -13.56
N GLN A 253 12.48 19.42 -12.93
CA GLN A 253 13.73 19.75 -13.58
C GLN A 253 14.13 18.67 -14.59
N ARG A 254 13.72 18.80 -15.83
CA ARG A 254 14.21 17.93 -16.90
C ARG A 254 15.70 18.12 -17.08
N ALA A 255 16.46 17.04 -16.92
CA ALA A 255 17.88 17.04 -17.17
C ALA A 255 18.12 16.87 -18.67
N ASP A 256 18.49 17.95 -19.35
CA ASP A 256 19.05 17.87 -20.71
C ASP A 256 20.47 17.30 -20.60
N LYS A 257 20.60 16.01 -20.97
CA LYS A 257 21.88 15.29 -20.92
C LYS A 257 22.54 15.39 -22.30
N ARG A 258 23.55 16.27 -22.44
CA ARG A 258 24.35 16.38 -23.66
C ARG A 258 25.71 15.70 -23.48
N SER A 259 26.13 14.99 -24.52
CA SER A 259 27.48 14.45 -24.60
C SER A 259 28.49 15.59 -24.78
N THR A 260 29.62 15.54 -24.09
CA THR A 260 30.67 16.56 -24.22
C THR A 260 32.04 15.94 -24.09
N PRO A 261 32.99 16.27 -25.03
CA PRO A 261 34.37 15.82 -24.94
C PRO A 261 35.16 16.47 -23.79
N ARG A 262 34.63 17.54 -23.21
CA ARG A 262 35.30 18.27 -22.10
C ARG A 262 35.16 17.56 -20.74
N ARG A 263 34.45 16.42 -20.67
CA ARG A 263 34.33 15.62 -19.46
C ARG A 263 34.60 14.16 -19.79
N LEU A 264 35.33 13.48 -18.91
CA LEU A 264 35.55 12.03 -19.02
C LEU A 264 34.26 11.26 -18.72
N ASN A 265 34.02 10.24 -19.52
CA ASN A 265 32.94 9.28 -19.22
C ASN A 265 33.32 8.46 -17.98
N LYS A 266 32.45 8.37 -16.99
CA LYS A 266 32.72 7.64 -15.74
C LYS A 266 32.93 6.14 -15.93
N ARG A 267 32.30 5.55 -16.96
CA ARG A 267 32.36 4.11 -17.22
C ARG A 267 33.41 3.73 -18.26
N PHE A 268 33.63 4.60 -19.26
CA PHE A 268 34.58 4.41 -20.34
C PHE A 268 35.34 5.70 -20.60
N PRO A 269 36.31 6.07 -19.75
CA PRO A 269 36.87 7.44 -19.71
C PRO A 269 37.67 7.85 -20.95
N LYS A 270 38.18 6.90 -21.74
CA LYS A 270 38.99 7.20 -22.95
C LYS A 270 38.30 6.86 -24.27
N ILE A 271 37.12 6.21 -24.20
CA ILE A 271 36.44 5.70 -25.40
C ILE A 271 35.22 6.55 -25.74
N HIS A 272 34.48 7.01 -24.72
CA HIS A 272 33.26 7.78 -24.88
C HIS A 272 33.37 9.15 -24.23
N PRO A 273 32.74 10.20 -24.82
CA PRO A 273 32.64 11.50 -24.19
C PRO A 273 31.82 11.46 -22.94
N GLY A 274 32.13 12.29 -21.96
CA GLY A 274 31.35 12.45 -20.75
C GLY A 274 30.03 13.15 -21.00
N LYS A 275 29.13 13.14 -20.00
CA LYS A 275 27.81 13.78 -20.07
C LYS A 275 27.81 15.10 -19.27
N ARG A 276 27.32 16.18 -19.88
CA ARG A 276 26.95 17.41 -19.19
C ARG A 276 25.43 17.41 -18.96
N VAL A 277 25.05 17.58 -17.71
CA VAL A 277 23.64 17.69 -17.33
C VAL A 277 23.32 19.16 -17.16
N ARG A 278 22.39 19.68 -17.95
CA ARG A 278 21.84 21.03 -17.79
C ARG A 278 20.42 20.86 -17.22
N ARG A 279 20.21 21.27 -15.99
CA ARG A 279 18.90 21.25 -15.36
C ARG A 279 18.17 22.53 -15.74
N GLN A 280 17.00 22.41 -16.35
CA GLN A 280 16.11 23.52 -16.65
C GLN A 280 14.75 23.21 -16.01
N ALA A 281 14.24 24.12 -15.19
CA ALA A 281 12.89 24.10 -14.72
C ALA A 281 12.08 25.18 -15.47
N LYS A 282 10.97 24.79 -16.10
CA LYS A 282 9.94 25.72 -16.56
C LYS A 282 8.78 25.59 -15.59
N ILE A 283 8.55 26.59 -14.76
CA ILE A 283 7.50 26.61 -13.75
C ILE A 283 6.56 27.75 -14.10
N ALA A 284 5.27 27.44 -14.30
CA ALA A 284 4.21 28.41 -14.35
C ALA A 284 3.44 28.35 -13.02
N ILE A 285 3.27 29.48 -12.35
CA ILE A 285 2.47 29.63 -11.14
C ILE A 285 1.28 30.49 -11.50
N SER A 286 0.07 29.93 -11.35
CA SER A 286 -1.18 30.70 -11.40
C SER A 286 -1.66 30.90 -9.96
N ILE A 287 -1.97 32.13 -9.60
CA ILE A 287 -2.54 32.49 -8.30
C ILE A 287 -3.93 33.07 -8.61
N ASP A 288 -4.97 32.38 -8.14
CA ASP A 288 -6.35 32.89 -8.13
C ASP A 288 -6.61 33.67 -6.86
#